data_b81cd6b59dcd6cd78744144edc9c2269
#
_entry.id   b81cd6b59dcd6cd78744144edc9c2269
#
_cell.length_a   1.000
_cell.length_b   1.000
_cell.length_c   1.000
_cell.angle_alpha   90.00
_cell.angle_beta   90.00
_cell.angle_gamma   90.00
#
_symmetry.space_group_name_H-M   'P 1'
#
loop_
_entity.id
_entity.type
_entity.pdbx_description
1 polymer ?
#
loop_
_entity_poly.entity_id
_entity_poly.type
_entity_poly.pdbx_seq_one_letter_code
_entity_poly.pdbx_strand_id
1 'polypeptide(L)'
;TMGFEKGEPRLVRYRIDVKQNPGTYGEKERVADYKELGWEYVCELAGDLDIYRCDDPTVPELNTDEETLHEVLDKKLKSQTIWSIVSLCAIPVWLYCIFFLYYWKHTGIYAQLISGDAWIFVPAGTLVLSWTITAVTCIVSAVTTRRRILLKRAQRSPAELRRGKILQLTSFALPLAALVLCLILRAVIADPGNPVPVDEFPVPTAAQVFSDTYDHSLAVEFPELLCNHSYLRQKGPNITDPETGSSYSSWFYDADVYQIAWQWVADGYTRERAQLFELQEITIPGWEHAWYSANSAVWGGQTLLLQNGKEVWEISCDREESLLDALDKFAR
;
A
#
# COMPACT_ATOMS: atom_id res chain seq x y z
N THR A 1 -23.74 20.26 17.66
CA THR A 1 -24.01 20.38 19.11
C THR A 1 -25.46 20.79 19.26
N MET A 2 -26.30 19.88 19.76
CA MET A 2 -27.66 20.22 20.13
C MET A 2 -27.60 20.94 21.47
N GLY A 3 -28.05 22.18 21.52
CA GLY A 3 -28.26 22.93 22.76
C GLY A 3 -29.65 22.60 23.28
N PHE A 4 -29.76 22.17 24.53
CA PHE A 4 -31.04 21.99 25.19
C PHE A 4 -31.28 23.19 26.10
N GLU A 5 -32.42 23.85 25.93
CA GLU A 5 -32.88 24.83 26.88
C GLU A 5 -33.56 24.14 28.06
N LYS A 6 -33.32 24.65 29.26
CA LYS A 6 -33.93 24.14 30.49
C LYS A 6 -35.41 24.53 30.52
N GLY A 7 -36.29 23.57 30.21
CA GLY A 7 -37.74 23.74 30.28
C GLY A 7 -38.33 23.06 31.54
N GLU A 8 -39.62 23.20 31.72
CA GLU A 8 -40.36 22.47 32.74
C GLU A 8 -40.33 20.95 32.44
N PRO A 9 -40.21 20.09 33.46
CA PRO A 9 -40.23 18.65 33.26
C PRO A 9 -41.54 18.20 32.62
N ARG A 10 -41.47 17.57 31.44
CA ARG A 10 -42.61 17.02 30.73
C ARG A 10 -42.39 15.52 30.50
N LEU A 11 -43.47 14.75 30.56
CA LEU A 11 -43.45 13.35 30.16
C LEU A 11 -43.54 13.31 28.63
N VAL A 12 -42.43 13.04 27.96
CA VAL A 12 -42.35 12.98 26.50
C VAL A 12 -42.09 11.55 26.09
N ARG A 13 -42.88 11.04 25.15
CA ARG A 13 -42.66 9.74 24.54
C ARG A 13 -41.83 9.93 23.29
N TYR A 14 -40.80 9.07 23.12
CA TYR A 14 -39.99 9.00 21.91
C TYR A 14 -40.20 7.67 21.21
N ARG A 15 -40.27 7.72 19.90
CA ARG A 15 -40.36 6.55 19.04
C ARG A 15 -39.25 6.62 17.97
N ILE A 16 -38.66 5.48 17.69
CA ILE A 16 -37.70 5.36 16.62
C ILE A 16 -38.37 4.56 15.52
N ASP A 17 -38.41 5.10 14.32
CA ASP A 17 -38.91 4.43 13.12
C ASP A 17 -37.78 4.19 12.13
N VAL A 18 -37.86 3.10 11.36
CA VAL A 18 -36.83 2.72 10.37
C VAL A 18 -37.26 3.23 9.01
N LYS A 19 -36.36 3.95 8.32
CA LYS A 19 -36.59 4.37 6.94
C LYS A 19 -36.69 3.16 6.04
N GLN A 20 -37.84 2.97 5.39
CA GLN A 20 -38.04 1.86 4.47
C GLN A 20 -37.31 2.07 3.14
N ASN A 21 -37.20 3.32 2.66
CA ASN A 21 -36.47 3.68 1.45
C ASN A 21 -35.84 5.08 1.61
N PRO A 22 -34.54 5.22 1.89
CA PRO A 22 -33.88 6.51 1.97
C PRO A 22 -33.97 7.25 0.62
N GLY A 23 -34.52 8.45 0.63
CA GLY A 23 -34.58 9.35 -0.53
C GLY A 23 -35.80 9.24 -1.45
N THR A 24 -36.84 8.52 -1.07
CA THR A 24 -38.08 8.43 -1.85
C THR A 24 -39.13 9.43 -1.39
N TYR A 25 -40.03 9.85 -2.30
CA TYR A 25 -41.13 10.81 -2.08
C TYR A 25 -42.01 10.45 -0.87
N GLY A 26 -42.15 9.19 -0.52
CA GLY A 26 -42.95 8.72 0.62
C GLY A 26 -42.44 9.12 2.01
N GLU A 27 -41.26 9.71 2.14
CA GLU A 27 -40.71 10.13 3.42
C GLU A 27 -41.41 11.41 3.96
N LYS A 28 -41.68 12.35 3.06
CA LYS A 28 -42.41 13.59 3.43
C LYS A 28 -43.85 13.31 3.75
N GLU A 29 -44.49 12.38 3.02
CA GLU A 29 -45.88 11.96 3.29
C GLU A 29 -45.95 11.28 4.66
N ARG A 30 -45.08 10.37 4.97
CA ARG A 30 -45.03 9.67 6.27
C ARG A 30 -44.81 10.63 7.45
N VAL A 31 -43.97 11.65 7.31
CA VAL A 31 -43.79 12.67 8.33
C VAL A 31 -45.08 13.50 8.51
N ALA A 32 -45.80 13.78 7.42
CA ALA A 32 -47.09 14.48 7.47
C ALA A 32 -48.14 13.61 8.15
N ASP A 33 -48.26 12.34 7.78
CA ASP A 33 -49.20 11.37 8.37
C ASP A 33 -48.97 11.20 9.87
N TYR A 34 -47.72 11.09 10.29
CA TYR A 34 -47.38 10.98 11.72
C TYR A 34 -47.68 12.26 12.50
N LYS A 35 -47.52 13.41 11.84
CA LYS A 35 -47.89 14.70 12.43
C LYS A 35 -49.41 14.83 12.64
N GLU A 36 -50.20 14.35 11.70
CA GLU A 36 -51.65 14.26 11.85
C GLU A 36 -52.09 13.36 13.00
N LEU A 37 -51.31 12.30 13.26
CA LEU A 37 -51.51 11.41 14.39
C LEU A 37 -50.98 11.96 15.72
N GLY A 38 -50.39 13.17 15.75
CA GLY A 38 -49.89 13.83 16.95
C GLY A 38 -48.42 13.51 17.27
N TRP A 39 -47.69 12.91 16.33
CA TRP A 39 -46.24 12.68 16.48
C TRP A 39 -45.43 13.69 15.69
N GLU A 40 -44.49 14.32 16.35
CA GLU A 40 -43.63 15.34 15.79
C GLU A 40 -42.26 14.74 15.41
N TYR A 41 -41.81 14.94 14.19
CA TYR A 41 -40.45 14.55 13.75
C TYR A 41 -39.39 15.37 14.47
N VAL A 42 -38.41 14.74 15.07
CA VAL A 42 -37.31 15.39 15.82
C VAL A 42 -36.06 15.47 15.00
N CYS A 43 -35.54 14.32 14.58
CA CYS A 43 -34.29 14.23 13.80
C CYS A 43 -34.11 12.85 13.20
N GLU A 44 -33.22 12.81 12.24
CA GLU A 44 -32.68 11.59 11.67
C GLU A 44 -31.47 11.09 12.47
N LEU A 45 -31.40 9.82 12.76
CA LEU A 45 -30.28 9.17 13.40
C LEU A 45 -29.62 8.18 12.46
N ALA A 46 -28.32 8.38 12.18
CA ALA A 46 -27.49 7.50 11.36
C ALA A 46 -27.97 7.23 9.92
N GLY A 47 -28.78 8.13 9.35
CA GLY A 47 -29.22 8.06 7.95
C GLY A 47 -30.37 7.08 7.67
N ASP A 48 -30.75 6.25 8.64
CA ASP A 48 -31.71 5.16 8.45
C ASP A 48 -32.83 5.13 9.50
N LEU A 49 -32.74 5.95 10.52
CA LEU A 49 -33.68 5.95 11.64
C LEU A 49 -34.21 7.35 11.83
N ASP A 50 -35.54 7.47 11.91
CA ASP A 50 -36.25 8.70 12.23
C ASP A 50 -36.68 8.66 13.69
N ILE A 51 -36.50 9.79 14.42
CA ILE A 51 -36.95 9.93 15.80
C ILE A 51 -38.16 10.85 15.80
N TYR A 52 -39.23 10.35 16.35
CA TYR A 52 -40.48 11.10 16.59
C TYR A 52 -40.67 11.28 18.08
N ARG A 53 -41.33 12.41 18.47
CA ARG A 53 -41.73 12.65 19.82
C ARG A 53 -43.26 12.92 19.89
N CYS A 54 -43.82 12.61 21.03
CA CYS A 54 -45.20 12.94 21.32
C CYS A 54 -45.32 13.40 22.77
N ASP A 55 -45.89 14.57 23.00
CA ASP A 55 -46.06 15.19 24.31
C ASP A 55 -47.43 14.81 24.95
N ASP A 56 -48.37 14.28 24.15
CA ASP A 56 -49.69 13.88 24.59
C ASP A 56 -49.75 12.37 24.89
N PRO A 57 -50.03 11.97 26.15
CA PRO A 57 -50.12 10.55 26.52
C PRO A 57 -51.35 9.84 25.93
N THR A 58 -52.35 10.57 25.44
CA THR A 58 -53.59 9.98 24.90
C THR A 58 -53.45 9.58 23.43
N VAL A 59 -52.47 10.09 22.73
CA VAL A 59 -52.19 9.76 21.34
C VAL A 59 -51.84 8.30 21.22
N PRO A 60 -52.41 7.51 20.28
CA PRO A 60 -52.07 6.13 20.07
C PRO A 60 -50.59 5.97 19.73
N GLU A 61 -49.97 4.86 20.15
CA GLU A 61 -48.63 4.56 19.75
C GLU A 61 -48.56 4.33 18.23
N LEU A 62 -47.51 4.88 17.62
CA LEU A 62 -47.20 4.53 16.23
C LEU A 62 -47.06 2.98 16.15
N ASN A 63 -47.90 2.36 15.37
CA ASN A 63 -47.85 0.93 15.09
C ASN A 63 -46.60 0.63 14.27
N THR A 64 -45.46 0.62 14.93
CA THR A 64 -44.25 0.00 14.39
C THR A 64 -44.46 -1.47 14.65
N ASP A 65 -45.00 -2.19 13.67
CA ASP A 65 -45.11 -3.63 13.71
C ASP A 65 -43.73 -4.21 14.02
N GLU A 66 -43.61 -4.89 15.16
CA GLU A 66 -42.36 -5.46 15.65
C GLU A 66 -41.79 -6.43 14.61
N GLU A 67 -42.64 -7.08 13.84
CA GLU A 67 -42.29 -8.02 12.78
C GLU A 67 -41.64 -7.29 11.60
N THR A 68 -42.21 -6.17 11.15
CA THR A 68 -41.67 -5.33 10.08
C THR A 68 -40.31 -4.73 10.48
N LEU A 69 -40.17 -4.27 11.71
CA LEU A 69 -38.90 -3.77 12.23
C LEU A 69 -37.81 -4.86 12.23
N HIS A 70 -38.16 -6.05 12.67
CA HIS A 70 -37.24 -7.21 12.62
C HIS A 70 -36.83 -7.58 11.20
N GLU A 71 -37.76 -7.58 10.25
CA GLU A 71 -37.47 -7.90 8.85
C GLU A 71 -36.48 -6.86 8.23
N VAL A 72 -36.73 -5.57 8.42
CA VAL A 72 -35.88 -4.50 7.90
C VAL A 72 -34.47 -4.58 8.51
N LEU A 73 -34.38 -4.80 9.82
CA LEU A 73 -33.09 -4.96 10.51
C LEU A 73 -32.34 -6.20 10.03
N ASP A 74 -33.02 -7.34 9.84
CA ASP A 74 -32.40 -8.57 9.33
C ASP A 74 -31.89 -8.40 7.91
N LYS A 75 -32.67 -7.75 7.03
CA LYS A 75 -32.25 -7.41 5.66
C LYS A 75 -31.00 -6.51 5.64
N LYS A 76 -30.97 -5.49 6.50
CA LYS A 76 -29.82 -4.58 6.63
C LYS A 76 -28.57 -5.30 7.14
N LEU A 77 -28.69 -6.12 8.19
CA LEU A 77 -27.61 -6.91 8.74
C LEU A 77 -27.07 -7.95 7.73
N LYS A 78 -27.97 -8.58 6.95
CA LYS A 78 -27.55 -9.47 5.84
C LYS A 78 -26.75 -8.70 4.79
N SER A 79 -27.28 -7.56 4.33
CA SER A 79 -26.59 -6.71 3.34
C SER A 79 -25.20 -6.30 3.85
N GLN A 80 -25.10 -5.81 5.07
CA GLN A 80 -23.81 -5.43 5.69
C GLN A 80 -22.84 -6.62 5.75
N THR A 81 -23.34 -7.81 6.11
CA THR A 81 -22.50 -9.02 6.16
C THR A 81 -22.00 -9.40 4.77
N ILE A 82 -22.88 -9.38 3.75
CA ILE A 82 -22.51 -9.69 2.36
C ILE A 82 -21.44 -8.71 1.86
N TRP A 83 -21.63 -7.41 2.04
CA TRP A 83 -20.65 -6.40 1.60
C TRP A 83 -19.31 -6.52 2.34
N SER A 84 -19.34 -6.88 3.63
CA SER A 84 -18.10 -7.15 4.39
C SER A 84 -17.36 -8.39 3.88
N ILE A 85 -18.07 -9.44 3.48
CA ILE A 85 -17.49 -10.65 2.87
C ILE A 85 -16.92 -10.31 1.50
N VAL A 86 -17.66 -9.58 0.66
CA VAL A 86 -17.18 -9.12 -0.65
C VAL A 86 -15.91 -8.29 -0.51
N SER A 87 -15.89 -7.35 0.43
CA SER A 87 -14.69 -6.56 0.74
C SER A 87 -13.51 -7.44 1.16
N LEU A 88 -13.74 -8.44 2.00
CA LEU A 88 -12.69 -9.37 2.44
C LEU A 88 -12.13 -10.20 1.28
N CYS A 89 -13.00 -10.67 0.36
CA CYS A 89 -12.58 -11.39 -0.84
C CYS A 89 -11.87 -10.49 -1.87
N ALA A 90 -12.18 -9.19 -1.90
CA ALA A 90 -11.53 -8.24 -2.79
C ALA A 90 -10.07 -7.96 -2.40
N ILE A 91 -9.68 -8.13 -1.12
CA ILE A 91 -8.32 -7.89 -0.64
C ILE A 91 -7.28 -8.74 -1.39
N PRO A 92 -7.39 -10.08 -1.47
CA PRO A 92 -6.40 -10.89 -2.17
C PRO A 92 -6.37 -10.60 -3.67
N VAL A 93 -7.50 -10.26 -4.29
CA VAL A 93 -7.55 -9.86 -5.71
C VAL A 93 -6.80 -8.55 -5.92
N TRP A 94 -7.02 -7.57 -5.06
CA TRP A 94 -6.34 -6.28 -5.12
C TRP A 94 -4.83 -6.40 -4.88
N LEU A 95 -4.43 -7.21 -3.89
CA LEU A 95 -3.03 -7.54 -3.64
C LEU A 95 -2.39 -8.25 -4.85
N TYR A 96 -3.09 -9.23 -5.44
CA TYR A 96 -2.64 -9.90 -6.65
C TYR A 96 -2.45 -8.91 -7.81
N CYS A 97 -3.40 -8.01 -8.05
CA CYS A 97 -3.30 -7.01 -9.10
C CYS A 97 -2.11 -6.06 -8.88
N ILE A 98 -1.92 -5.56 -7.65
CA ILE A 98 -0.80 -4.65 -7.36
C ILE A 98 0.53 -5.40 -7.44
N PHE A 99 0.65 -6.53 -6.73
CA PHE A 99 1.91 -7.28 -6.70
C PHE A 99 2.27 -7.89 -8.04
N PHE A 100 1.32 -8.56 -8.68
CA PHE A 100 1.62 -9.34 -9.88
C PHE A 100 1.64 -8.52 -11.16
N LEU A 101 0.68 -7.60 -11.34
CA LEU A 101 0.60 -6.84 -12.58
C LEU A 101 1.54 -5.65 -12.63
N TYR A 102 1.82 -5.03 -11.51
CA TYR A 102 2.63 -3.82 -11.46
C TYR A 102 4.10 -4.08 -11.08
N TYR A 103 4.35 -4.86 -10.04
CA TYR A 103 5.72 -5.06 -9.53
C TYR A 103 6.44 -6.26 -10.15
N TRP A 104 5.79 -7.41 -10.24
CA TRP A 104 6.45 -8.63 -10.75
C TRP A 104 6.89 -8.51 -12.20
N LYS A 105 6.07 -7.87 -13.03
CA LYS A 105 6.34 -7.79 -14.47
C LYS A 105 7.42 -6.78 -14.85
N HIS A 106 7.68 -5.77 -14.02
CA HIS A 106 8.52 -4.64 -14.41
C HIS A 106 9.80 -4.46 -13.61
N THR A 107 9.84 -4.85 -12.34
CA THR A 107 10.99 -4.53 -11.46
C THR A 107 11.45 -5.68 -10.58
N GLY A 108 10.62 -6.70 -10.39
CA GLY A 108 10.91 -7.80 -9.46
C GLY A 108 10.63 -7.47 -7.98
N ILE A 109 10.36 -8.50 -7.18
CA ILE A 109 10.05 -8.34 -5.75
C ILE A 109 11.30 -8.02 -4.94
N TYR A 110 12.40 -8.71 -5.23
CA TYR A 110 13.65 -8.55 -4.48
C TYR A 110 14.30 -7.21 -4.78
N ALA A 111 14.23 -6.73 -6.04
CA ALA A 111 14.68 -5.40 -6.40
C ALA A 111 13.95 -4.31 -5.62
N GLN A 112 12.65 -4.47 -5.40
CA GLN A 112 11.87 -3.56 -4.58
C GLN A 112 12.19 -3.64 -3.09
N LEU A 113 12.57 -4.82 -2.59
CA LEU A 113 12.97 -4.98 -1.19
C LEU A 113 14.29 -4.29 -0.87
N ILE A 114 15.23 -4.25 -1.83
CA ILE A 114 16.54 -3.62 -1.65
C ILE A 114 16.58 -2.16 -2.09
N SER A 115 15.65 -1.71 -2.94
CA SER A 115 15.53 -0.30 -3.30
C SER A 115 14.95 0.52 -2.14
N GLY A 116 15.28 1.79 -2.08
CA GLY A 116 14.74 2.72 -1.09
C GLY A 116 13.20 2.80 -1.07
N ASP A 117 12.52 2.15 -2.01
CA ASP A 117 11.06 2.07 -2.10
C ASP A 117 10.45 0.97 -1.21
N ALA A 118 11.26 0.11 -0.57
CA ALA A 118 10.78 -0.94 0.35
C ALA A 118 9.86 -0.39 1.47
N TRP A 119 10.04 0.86 1.86
CA TRP A 119 9.19 1.54 2.84
C TRP A 119 7.71 1.60 2.47
N ILE A 120 7.35 1.53 1.19
CA ILE A 120 5.96 1.55 0.72
C ILE A 120 5.19 0.30 1.14
N PHE A 121 5.88 -0.83 1.37
CA PHE A 121 5.25 -2.07 1.82
C PHE A 121 4.70 -1.98 3.25
N VAL A 122 5.26 -1.13 4.11
CA VAL A 122 4.80 -0.95 5.49
C VAL A 122 3.41 -0.31 5.54
N PRO A 123 3.16 0.87 4.93
CA PRO A 123 1.81 1.44 4.92
C PRO A 123 0.82 0.58 4.12
N ALA A 124 1.24 -0.07 3.03
CA ALA A 124 0.39 -0.99 2.28
C ALA A 124 -0.04 -2.19 3.14
N GLY A 125 0.88 -2.82 3.85
CA GLY A 125 0.58 -3.92 4.77
C GLY A 125 -0.33 -3.50 5.92
N THR A 126 -0.11 -2.32 6.50
CA THR A 126 -0.97 -1.79 7.57
C THR A 126 -2.38 -1.44 7.07
N LEU A 127 -2.53 -0.95 5.84
CA LEU A 127 -3.83 -0.74 5.19
C LEU A 127 -4.61 -2.04 5.02
N VAL A 128 -3.95 -3.09 4.50
CA VAL A 128 -4.54 -4.42 4.31
C VAL A 128 -4.97 -5.01 5.64
N LEU A 129 -4.10 -4.94 6.65
CA LEU A 129 -4.41 -5.44 7.99
C LEU A 129 -5.59 -4.68 8.61
N SER A 130 -5.60 -3.37 8.50
CA SER A 130 -6.69 -2.51 8.97
C SER A 130 -8.02 -2.84 8.30
N TRP A 131 -8.01 -2.98 6.97
CA TRP A 131 -9.20 -3.35 6.19
C TRP A 131 -9.73 -4.73 6.60
N THR A 132 -8.84 -5.71 6.75
CA THR A 132 -9.19 -7.06 7.21
C THR A 132 -9.83 -7.02 8.61
N ILE A 133 -9.23 -6.32 9.56
CA ILE A 133 -9.77 -6.16 10.91
C ILE A 133 -11.16 -5.51 10.88
N THR A 134 -11.32 -4.47 10.06
CA THR A 134 -12.61 -3.77 9.92
C THR A 134 -13.68 -4.70 9.36
N ALA A 135 -13.39 -5.43 8.28
CA ALA A 135 -14.33 -6.36 7.66
C ALA A 135 -14.76 -7.48 8.64
N VAL A 136 -13.79 -8.10 9.31
CA VAL A 136 -14.05 -9.14 10.33
C VAL A 136 -14.89 -8.57 11.48
N THR A 137 -14.57 -7.38 11.97
CA THR A 137 -15.31 -6.73 13.06
C THR A 137 -16.77 -6.44 12.65
N CYS A 138 -16.99 -5.98 11.41
CA CYS A 138 -18.32 -5.76 10.87
C CYS A 138 -19.13 -7.06 10.78
N ILE A 139 -18.53 -8.15 10.28
CA ILE A 139 -19.17 -9.47 10.21
C ILE A 139 -19.56 -9.97 11.60
N VAL A 140 -18.61 -9.98 12.54
CA VAL A 140 -18.86 -10.42 13.92
C VAL A 140 -19.93 -9.56 14.60
N SER A 141 -19.88 -8.25 14.38
CA SER A 141 -20.89 -7.32 14.90
C SER A 141 -22.28 -7.62 14.33
N ALA A 142 -22.42 -7.81 13.04
CA ALA A 142 -23.68 -8.12 12.37
C ALA A 142 -24.25 -9.46 12.86
N VAL A 143 -23.44 -10.51 12.88
CA VAL A 143 -23.85 -11.86 13.34
C VAL A 143 -24.26 -11.86 14.80
N THR A 144 -23.49 -11.20 15.68
CA THR A 144 -23.82 -11.14 17.11
C THR A 144 -25.08 -10.32 17.37
N THR A 145 -25.28 -9.23 16.64
CA THR A 145 -26.50 -8.40 16.75
C THR A 145 -27.71 -9.21 16.29
N ARG A 146 -27.61 -9.87 15.13
CA ARG A 146 -28.68 -10.75 14.64
C ARG A 146 -29.06 -11.84 15.63
N ARG A 147 -28.06 -12.55 16.20
CA ARG A 147 -28.30 -13.56 17.25
C ARG A 147 -28.99 -12.98 18.49
N ARG A 148 -28.62 -11.78 18.94
CA ARG A 148 -29.27 -11.10 20.08
C ARG A 148 -30.73 -10.77 19.80
N ILE A 149 -31.02 -10.23 18.60
CA ILE A 149 -32.39 -9.96 18.16
C ILE A 149 -33.21 -11.24 18.16
N LEU A 150 -32.75 -12.31 17.51
CA LEU A 150 -33.47 -13.59 17.44
C LEU A 150 -33.70 -14.24 18.81
N LEU A 151 -32.79 -14.04 19.76
CA LEU A 151 -32.90 -14.61 21.10
C LEU A 151 -33.60 -13.66 22.09
N LYS A 152 -34.17 -12.52 21.65
CA LYS A 152 -34.78 -11.47 22.47
C LYS A 152 -33.89 -11.09 23.68
N ARG A 153 -32.56 -11.10 23.51
CA ARG A 153 -31.61 -10.75 24.57
C ARG A 153 -31.45 -9.25 24.68
N ALA A 154 -31.09 -8.81 25.90
CA ALA A 154 -30.83 -7.42 26.19
C ALA A 154 -29.86 -6.75 25.20
N GLN A 155 -30.06 -5.48 24.94
CA GLN A 155 -29.20 -4.66 24.07
C GLN A 155 -27.76 -4.67 24.55
N ARG A 156 -26.83 -4.32 23.64
CA ARG A 156 -25.39 -4.22 23.99
C ARG A 156 -25.19 -3.21 25.10
N SER A 157 -24.33 -3.54 26.04
CA SER A 157 -23.95 -2.58 27.08
C SER A 157 -23.23 -1.37 26.48
N PRO A 158 -23.32 -0.18 27.11
CA PRO A 158 -22.59 1.00 26.65
C PRO A 158 -21.07 0.76 26.52
N ALA A 159 -20.52 -0.11 27.36
CA ALA A 159 -19.10 -0.51 27.32
C ALA A 159 -18.75 -1.31 26.03
N GLU A 160 -19.62 -2.22 25.60
CA GLU A 160 -19.44 -2.98 24.35
C GLU A 160 -19.52 -2.08 23.12
N LEU A 161 -20.45 -1.12 23.11
CA LEU A 161 -20.57 -0.12 22.05
C LEU A 161 -19.33 0.77 21.97
N ARG A 162 -18.82 1.22 23.12
CA ARG A 162 -17.58 2.01 23.20
C ARG A 162 -16.37 1.25 22.68
N ARG A 163 -16.23 -0.02 23.05
CA ARG A 163 -15.13 -0.89 22.54
C ARG A 163 -15.20 -1.04 21.01
N GLY A 164 -16.39 -1.26 20.47
CA GLY A 164 -16.57 -1.35 19.02
C GLY A 164 -16.16 -0.07 18.28
N LYS A 165 -16.54 1.11 18.81
CA LYS A 165 -16.14 2.41 18.24
C LYS A 165 -14.62 2.65 18.34
N ILE A 166 -14.00 2.31 19.47
CA ILE A 166 -12.55 2.42 19.64
C ILE A 166 -11.84 1.53 18.62
N LEU A 167 -12.25 0.27 18.47
CA LEU A 167 -11.64 -0.65 17.52
C LEU A 167 -11.78 -0.15 16.06
N GLN A 168 -12.93 0.43 15.70
CA GLN A 168 -13.14 1.03 14.39
C GLN A 168 -12.28 2.27 14.19
N LEU A 169 -12.15 3.14 15.20
CA LEU A 169 -11.31 4.33 15.11
C LEU A 169 -9.83 3.97 14.98
N THR A 170 -9.35 2.99 15.77
CA THR A 170 -7.96 2.53 15.71
C THR A 170 -7.63 1.88 14.37
N SER A 171 -8.57 1.18 13.73
CA SER A 171 -8.37 0.57 12.42
C SER A 171 -8.15 1.60 11.30
N PHE A 172 -8.66 2.83 11.42
CA PHE A 172 -8.37 3.93 10.50
C PHE A 172 -7.12 4.73 10.90
N ALA A 173 -6.91 4.94 12.19
CA ALA A 173 -5.80 5.75 12.67
C ALA A 173 -4.43 5.07 12.48
N LEU A 174 -4.38 3.74 12.62
CA LEU A 174 -3.14 2.98 12.52
C LEU A 174 -2.45 3.10 11.15
N PRO A 175 -3.13 2.83 10.00
CA PRO A 175 -2.49 2.95 8.69
C PRO A 175 -2.11 4.40 8.35
N LEU A 176 -2.89 5.38 8.80
CA LEU A 176 -2.56 6.79 8.60
C LEU A 176 -1.30 7.16 9.38
N ALA A 177 -1.19 6.72 10.64
CA ALA A 177 0.01 6.94 11.45
C ALA A 177 1.24 6.24 10.85
N ALA A 178 1.09 5.01 10.35
CA ALA A 178 2.15 4.28 9.67
C ALA A 178 2.59 5.00 8.38
N LEU A 179 1.65 5.49 7.58
CA LEU A 179 1.96 6.26 6.37
C LEU A 179 2.74 7.54 6.71
N VAL A 180 2.27 8.31 7.69
CA VAL A 180 2.95 9.55 8.13
C VAL A 180 4.36 9.23 8.66
N LEU A 181 4.49 8.18 9.46
CA LEU A 181 5.79 7.74 9.97
C LEU A 181 6.73 7.34 8.82
N CYS A 182 6.26 6.58 7.83
CA CYS A 182 7.05 6.21 6.66
C CYS A 182 7.48 7.43 5.83
N LEU A 183 6.60 8.41 5.64
CA LEU A 183 6.95 9.65 4.94
C LEU A 183 8.01 10.47 5.69
N ILE A 184 7.89 10.55 7.02
CA ILE A 184 8.89 11.23 7.87
C ILE A 184 10.22 10.48 7.80
N LEU A 185 10.21 9.16 7.96
CA LEU A 185 11.43 8.34 7.89
C LEU A 185 12.08 8.47 6.50
N ARG A 186 11.30 8.41 5.43
CA ARG A 186 11.82 8.64 4.08
C ARG A 186 12.44 10.03 3.92
N ALA A 187 11.81 11.08 4.44
CA ALA A 187 12.33 12.45 4.38
C ALA A 187 13.62 12.63 5.20
N VAL A 188 13.77 11.87 6.29
CA VAL A 188 14.96 11.92 7.16
C VAL A 188 16.09 11.04 6.63
N ILE A 189 15.75 9.89 6.03
CA ILE A 189 16.71 8.88 5.53
C ILE A 189 17.03 9.11 4.04
N ALA A 190 16.16 9.82 3.30
CA ALA A 190 16.44 10.21 1.92
C ALA A 190 17.58 11.23 1.87
N ASP A 191 18.77 10.74 2.19
CA ASP A 191 20.02 11.42 1.95
C ASP A 191 20.20 11.52 0.42
N PRO A 192 20.61 12.67 -0.14
CA PRO A 192 20.97 12.79 -1.54
C PRO A 192 22.11 11.85 -1.96
N GLY A 193 22.56 10.99 -1.08
CA GLY A 193 23.70 10.11 -1.23
C GLY A 193 25.00 10.82 -0.86
N ASN A 194 25.88 10.10 -0.20
CA ASN A 194 27.20 10.60 0.14
C ASN A 194 28.11 10.44 -1.08
N PRO A 195 28.67 11.52 -1.63
CA PRO A 195 29.64 11.39 -2.72
C PRO A 195 30.88 10.62 -2.23
N VAL A 196 31.28 9.63 -3.00
CA VAL A 196 32.46 8.79 -2.75
C VAL A 196 33.50 9.12 -3.81
N PRO A 197 34.80 9.20 -3.46
CA PRO A 197 35.85 9.31 -4.46
C PRO A 197 35.81 8.10 -5.41
N VAL A 198 35.88 8.34 -6.72
CA VAL A 198 35.78 7.31 -7.75
C VAL A 198 36.86 6.26 -7.64
N ASP A 199 38.04 6.66 -7.19
CA ASP A 199 39.20 5.79 -6.96
C ASP A 199 39.05 4.89 -5.73
N GLU A 200 38.15 5.20 -4.82
CA GLU A 200 37.80 4.36 -3.66
C GLU A 200 36.60 3.44 -3.92
N PHE A 201 36.01 3.54 -5.12
CA PHE A 201 34.83 2.71 -5.46
C PHE A 201 35.22 1.24 -5.62
N PRO A 202 34.45 0.27 -5.07
CA PRO A 202 34.86 -1.13 -5.03
C PRO A 202 34.91 -1.84 -6.40
N VAL A 203 34.20 -1.29 -7.40
CA VAL A 203 34.18 -1.83 -8.77
C VAL A 203 35.18 -1.12 -9.64
N PRO A 204 35.88 -1.81 -10.56
CA PRO A 204 36.74 -1.19 -11.55
C PRO A 204 36.01 -0.09 -12.34
N THR A 205 36.68 1.04 -12.55
CA THR A 205 36.15 2.15 -13.37
C THR A 205 36.20 1.78 -14.85
N ALA A 206 35.42 2.49 -15.69
CA ALA A 206 35.47 2.34 -17.14
C ALA A 206 36.90 2.51 -17.70
N ALA A 207 37.69 3.43 -17.13
CA ALA A 207 39.07 3.63 -17.50
C ALA A 207 39.98 2.41 -17.20
N GLN A 208 39.70 1.69 -16.12
CA GLN A 208 40.42 0.46 -15.76
C GLN A 208 39.99 -0.74 -16.61
N VAL A 209 38.68 -0.78 -16.98
CA VAL A 209 38.12 -1.86 -17.79
C VAL A 209 38.47 -1.71 -19.27
N PHE A 210 38.24 -0.50 -19.84
CA PHE A 210 38.36 -0.26 -21.29
C PHE A 210 39.56 0.62 -21.68
N SER A 211 40.35 1.05 -20.70
CA SER A 211 41.53 1.95 -20.92
C SER A 211 41.18 3.29 -21.57
N ASP A 212 39.98 3.78 -21.34
CA ASP A 212 39.39 4.97 -21.97
C ASP A 212 39.21 6.13 -21.00
N THR A 213 39.03 7.32 -21.51
CA THR A 213 38.73 8.51 -20.69
C THR A 213 37.25 8.78 -20.62
N TYR A 214 36.78 9.25 -19.50
CA TYR A 214 35.37 9.64 -19.28
C TYR A 214 35.26 11.16 -19.00
N ASP A 215 34.19 11.78 -19.48
CA ASP A 215 33.95 13.21 -19.26
C ASP A 215 33.26 13.48 -17.92
N HIS A 216 32.38 12.58 -17.48
CA HIS A 216 31.63 12.72 -16.25
C HIS A 216 31.68 11.44 -15.45
N SER A 217 31.89 11.60 -14.15
CA SER A 217 31.85 10.51 -13.17
C SER A 217 31.05 10.94 -11.95
N LEU A 218 30.16 10.08 -11.49
CA LEU A 218 29.40 10.21 -10.25
C LEU A 218 29.49 8.91 -9.49
N ALA A 219 30.05 8.97 -8.29
CA ALA A 219 30.00 7.85 -7.34
C ALA A 219 29.31 8.31 -6.06
N VAL A 220 28.30 7.56 -5.65
CA VAL A 220 27.43 7.91 -4.51
C VAL A 220 27.11 6.65 -3.72
N GLU A 221 27.08 6.76 -2.41
CA GLU A 221 26.64 5.73 -1.49
C GLU A 221 25.32 6.12 -0.84
N PHE A 222 24.36 5.18 -0.85
CA PHE A 222 23.04 5.33 -0.25
C PHE A 222 22.89 4.32 0.89
N PRO A 223 22.79 4.78 2.14
CA PRO A 223 22.42 3.90 3.23
C PRO A 223 20.92 3.59 3.13
N GLU A 224 20.59 2.36 2.79
CA GLU A 224 19.22 1.91 2.68
C GLU A 224 18.84 0.96 3.83
N LEU A 225 17.54 0.68 4.00
CA LEU A 225 17.06 -0.11 5.14
C LEU A 225 17.59 -1.55 5.15
N LEU A 226 17.64 -2.18 3.98
CA LEU A 226 17.98 -3.60 3.83
C LEU A 226 19.30 -3.84 3.11
N CYS A 227 19.92 -2.79 2.61
CA CYS A 227 21.23 -2.89 1.96
C CYS A 227 21.97 -1.55 2.05
N ASN A 228 23.29 -1.59 1.95
CA ASN A 228 24.06 -0.43 1.54
C ASN A 228 24.21 -0.51 0.03
N HIS A 229 23.80 0.54 -0.66
CA HIS A 229 23.85 0.63 -2.11
C HIS A 229 24.86 1.69 -2.50
N SER A 230 25.86 1.30 -3.27
CA SER A 230 26.84 2.22 -3.85
C SER A 230 26.68 2.19 -5.37
N TYR A 231 26.64 3.35 -5.97
CA TYR A 231 26.37 3.56 -7.37
C TYR A 231 27.48 4.37 -8.04
N LEU A 232 28.03 3.85 -9.13
CA LEU A 232 28.98 4.55 -9.98
C LEU A 232 28.39 4.72 -11.37
N ARG A 233 28.34 5.95 -11.85
CA ARG A 233 28.02 6.25 -13.26
C ARG A 233 29.15 6.98 -13.91
N GLN A 234 29.60 6.48 -15.04
CA GLN A 234 30.59 7.13 -15.90
C GLN A 234 30.03 7.25 -17.30
N LYS A 235 30.29 8.38 -17.95
CA LYS A 235 29.79 8.68 -19.28
C LYS A 235 30.94 9.12 -20.17
N GLY A 236 30.93 8.65 -21.40
CA GLY A 236 31.83 9.14 -22.44
C GLY A 236 31.51 10.55 -22.89
N PRO A 237 32.35 11.07 -23.82
CA PRO A 237 32.16 12.39 -24.37
C PRO A 237 30.77 12.56 -25.01
N ASN A 238 30.25 13.77 -24.93
CA ASN A 238 28.98 14.11 -25.54
C ASN A 238 29.14 14.19 -27.06
N ILE A 239 28.26 13.50 -27.79
CA ILE A 239 28.11 13.58 -29.22
C ILE A 239 26.85 14.39 -29.52
N THR A 240 26.94 15.36 -30.42
CA THR A 240 25.79 16.14 -30.87
C THR A 240 25.28 15.54 -32.20
N ASP A 241 24.04 15.12 -32.21
CA ASP A 241 23.37 14.64 -33.40
C ASP A 241 23.24 15.81 -34.40
N PRO A 242 23.81 15.70 -35.59
CA PRO A 242 23.79 16.77 -36.59
C PRO A 242 22.38 17.04 -37.16
N GLU A 243 21.44 16.09 -37.07
CA GLU A 243 20.10 16.23 -37.61
C GLU A 243 19.13 16.86 -36.61
N THR A 244 19.22 16.49 -35.34
CA THR A 244 18.29 16.95 -34.28
C THR A 244 18.88 18.05 -33.43
N GLY A 245 20.18 18.24 -33.42
CA GLY A 245 20.89 19.14 -32.50
C GLY A 245 20.91 18.62 -31.03
N SER A 246 20.39 17.43 -30.80
CA SER A 246 20.36 16.83 -29.48
C SER A 246 21.75 16.32 -29.09
N SER A 247 22.14 16.53 -27.83
CA SER A 247 23.42 16.05 -27.32
C SER A 247 23.19 14.85 -26.41
N TYR A 248 23.93 13.75 -26.65
CA TYR A 248 23.88 12.54 -25.83
C TYR A 248 25.30 12.01 -25.58
N SER A 249 25.47 11.22 -24.51
CA SER A 249 26.76 10.60 -24.22
C SER A 249 27.06 9.48 -25.21
N SER A 250 28.31 9.38 -25.65
CA SER A 250 28.74 8.36 -26.60
C SER A 250 28.62 6.93 -26.06
N TRP A 251 28.75 6.79 -24.77
CA TRP A 251 28.58 5.53 -24.02
C TRP A 251 28.26 5.81 -22.56
N PHE A 252 27.76 4.80 -21.86
CA PHE A 252 27.66 4.81 -20.40
C PHE A 252 28.27 3.53 -19.80
N TYR A 253 28.70 3.66 -18.56
CA TYR A 253 29.12 2.57 -17.69
C TYR A 253 28.52 2.82 -16.32
N ASP A 254 27.60 1.96 -15.91
CA ASP A 254 26.92 2.00 -14.64
C ASP A 254 27.30 0.78 -13.80
N ALA A 255 27.67 0.98 -12.55
CA ALA A 255 27.96 -0.11 -11.63
C ALA A 255 27.22 0.14 -10.31
N ASP A 256 26.37 -0.80 -9.97
CA ASP A 256 25.64 -0.84 -8.71
C ASP A 256 26.25 -1.92 -7.82
N VAL A 257 26.57 -1.56 -6.58
CA VAL A 257 27.09 -2.44 -5.55
C VAL A 257 26.12 -2.49 -4.40
N TYR A 258 25.65 -3.68 -4.09
CA TYR A 258 24.71 -3.92 -3.01
C TYR A 258 25.35 -4.78 -1.93
N GLN A 259 25.35 -4.28 -0.68
CA GLN A 259 25.67 -5.04 0.52
C GLN A 259 24.35 -5.38 1.23
N ILE A 260 23.79 -6.54 0.90
CA ILE A 260 22.43 -6.94 1.31
C ILE A 260 22.46 -7.57 2.70
N ALA A 261 21.52 -7.19 3.57
CA ALA A 261 21.48 -7.63 4.96
C ALA A 261 21.33 -9.16 5.10
N TRP A 262 20.57 -9.80 4.20
CA TRP A 262 20.24 -11.22 4.26
C TRP A 262 20.59 -11.97 2.99
N GLN A 263 21.28 -13.11 3.14
CA GLN A 263 21.69 -13.98 2.03
C GLN A 263 20.53 -14.37 1.12
N TRP A 264 19.40 -14.80 1.68
CA TRP A 264 18.24 -15.23 0.88
C TRP A 264 17.65 -14.12 0.01
N VAL A 265 17.81 -12.84 0.42
CA VAL A 265 17.41 -11.69 -0.39
C VAL A 265 18.38 -11.49 -1.54
N ALA A 266 19.69 -11.63 -1.28
CA ALA A 266 20.72 -11.57 -2.32
C ALA A 266 20.51 -12.66 -3.39
N ASP A 267 20.30 -13.90 -2.97
CA ASP A 267 20.02 -15.04 -3.86
C ASP A 267 18.72 -14.85 -4.66
N GLY A 268 17.71 -14.29 -4.03
CA GLY A 268 16.45 -13.95 -4.70
C GLY A 268 16.62 -12.84 -5.72
N TYR A 269 17.32 -11.78 -5.37
CA TYR A 269 17.59 -10.63 -6.23
C TYR A 269 18.39 -11.03 -7.49
N THR A 270 19.50 -11.72 -7.31
CA THR A 270 20.34 -12.11 -8.44
C THR A 270 19.65 -13.08 -9.39
N ARG A 271 18.87 -14.03 -8.85
CA ARG A 271 18.04 -14.93 -9.68
C ARG A 271 16.99 -14.18 -10.47
N GLU A 272 16.30 -13.23 -9.81
CA GLU A 272 15.27 -12.41 -10.44
C GLU A 272 15.86 -11.52 -11.54
N ARG A 273 17.01 -10.87 -11.28
CA ARG A 273 17.73 -10.05 -12.26
C ARG A 273 18.25 -10.88 -13.43
N ALA A 274 18.85 -12.04 -13.16
CA ALA A 274 19.32 -12.93 -14.21
C ALA A 274 18.20 -13.37 -15.15
N GLN A 275 17.00 -13.65 -14.62
CA GLN A 275 15.82 -13.97 -15.43
C GLN A 275 15.27 -12.77 -16.19
N LEU A 276 15.17 -11.60 -15.54
CA LEU A 276 14.61 -10.40 -16.15
C LEU A 276 15.46 -9.88 -17.31
N PHE A 277 16.78 -9.99 -17.18
CA PHE A 277 17.74 -9.52 -18.20
C PHE A 277 18.20 -10.62 -19.16
N GLU A 278 17.65 -11.83 -19.02
CA GLU A 278 18.02 -13.00 -19.84
C GLU A 278 19.53 -13.29 -19.78
N LEU A 279 20.12 -13.16 -18.58
CA LEU A 279 21.55 -13.37 -18.39
C LEU A 279 21.89 -14.86 -18.41
N GLN A 280 23.05 -15.19 -18.99
CA GLN A 280 23.61 -16.53 -18.99
C GLN A 280 24.64 -16.69 -17.87
N GLU A 281 24.60 -17.81 -17.18
CA GLU A 281 25.55 -18.10 -16.12
C GLU A 281 26.94 -18.33 -16.71
N ILE A 282 27.93 -17.68 -16.11
CA ILE A 282 29.36 -17.79 -16.46
C ILE A 282 30.17 -18.05 -15.18
N THR A 283 31.45 -18.37 -15.32
CA THR A 283 32.36 -18.60 -14.18
C THR A 283 33.42 -17.50 -14.15
N ILE A 284 33.53 -16.81 -13.01
CA ILE A 284 34.58 -15.81 -12.76
C ILE A 284 35.29 -16.17 -11.45
N PRO A 285 36.61 -16.24 -11.40
CA PRO A 285 37.36 -16.58 -10.20
C PRO A 285 37.06 -15.60 -9.06
N GLY A 286 36.79 -16.12 -7.86
CA GLY A 286 36.52 -15.33 -6.68
C GLY A 286 35.03 -14.94 -6.47
N TRP A 287 34.15 -15.34 -7.38
CA TRP A 287 32.71 -15.15 -7.25
C TRP A 287 31.96 -16.48 -7.14
N GLU A 288 30.95 -16.54 -6.27
CA GLU A 288 30.13 -17.74 -6.09
C GLU A 288 29.21 -17.94 -7.29
N HIS A 289 28.64 -16.84 -7.81
CA HIS A 289 27.78 -16.82 -8.97
C HIS A 289 28.11 -15.62 -9.85
N ALA A 290 28.05 -15.82 -11.16
CA ALA A 290 28.23 -14.76 -12.16
C ALA A 290 27.33 -15.01 -13.36
N TRP A 291 26.73 -13.94 -13.89
CA TRP A 291 25.88 -13.99 -15.08
C TRP A 291 26.21 -12.84 -16.00
N TYR A 292 26.05 -13.06 -17.30
CA TYR A 292 26.34 -12.08 -18.33
C TYR A 292 25.35 -12.14 -19.47
N SER A 293 25.07 -10.97 -20.07
CA SER A 293 24.41 -10.82 -21.37
C SER A 293 25.09 -9.75 -22.18
N ALA A 294 25.32 -10.02 -23.46
CA ALA A 294 25.85 -9.06 -24.41
C ALA A 294 24.78 -8.05 -24.90
N ASN A 295 23.50 -8.40 -24.76
CA ASN A 295 22.39 -7.57 -25.19
C ASN A 295 21.23 -7.76 -24.19
N SER A 296 21.31 -7.05 -23.07
CA SER A 296 20.30 -7.09 -22.04
C SER A 296 18.98 -6.51 -22.55
N ALA A 297 17.89 -7.24 -22.33
CA ALA A 297 16.56 -6.88 -22.78
C ALA A 297 16.06 -5.51 -22.21
N VAL A 298 16.64 -5.05 -21.11
CA VAL A 298 16.22 -3.84 -20.41
C VAL A 298 17.03 -2.62 -20.81
N TRP A 299 18.35 -2.76 -20.97
CA TRP A 299 19.25 -1.62 -21.20
C TRP A 299 19.75 -1.49 -22.64
N GLY A 300 19.55 -2.53 -23.46
CA GLY A 300 20.04 -2.56 -24.84
C GLY A 300 21.57 -2.65 -24.96
N GLY A 301 22.27 -2.96 -23.84
CA GLY A 301 23.71 -3.06 -23.73
C GLY A 301 24.14 -4.32 -22.97
N GLN A 302 25.42 -4.40 -22.67
CA GLN A 302 25.96 -5.51 -21.90
C GLN A 302 25.63 -5.38 -20.42
N THR A 303 25.36 -6.51 -19.76
CA THR A 303 25.12 -6.56 -18.31
C THR A 303 25.91 -7.72 -17.72
N LEU A 304 26.66 -7.44 -16.65
CA LEU A 304 27.39 -8.40 -15.83
C LEU A 304 26.85 -8.33 -14.41
N LEU A 305 26.38 -9.46 -13.88
CA LEU A 305 25.86 -9.61 -12.53
C LEU A 305 26.73 -10.59 -11.76
N LEU A 306 27.25 -10.15 -10.62
CA LEU A 306 28.20 -10.92 -9.79
C LEU A 306 27.66 -11.03 -8.37
N GLN A 307 27.79 -12.21 -7.77
CA GLN A 307 27.39 -12.44 -6.38
C GLN A 307 28.47 -13.19 -5.61
N ASN A 308 28.77 -12.69 -4.42
CA ASN A 308 29.56 -13.40 -3.42
C ASN A 308 28.93 -13.23 -2.05
N GLY A 309 28.21 -14.25 -1.58
CA GLY A 309 27.43 -14.17 -0.38
C GLY A 309 26.37 -13.06 -0.46
N LYS A 310 26.47 -12.07 0.42
CA LYS A 310 25.55 -10.95 0.54
C LYS A 310 25.90 -9.75 -0.34
N GLU A 311 27.02 -9.80 -0.99
CA GLU A 311 27.51 -8.77 -1.88
C GLU A 311 27.10 -9.07 -3.32
N VAL A 312 26.50 -8.11 -3.97
CA VAL A 312 26.04 -8.20 -5.35
C VAL A 312 26.55 -6.99 -6.13
N TRP A 313 27.15 -7.22 -7.28
CA TRP A 313 27.55 -6.20 -8.24
C TRP A 313 26.70 -6.36 -9.50
N GLU A 314 26.09 -5.29 -9.96
CA GLU A 314 25.39 -5.21 -11.23
C GLU A 314 26.06 -4.13 -12.08
N ILE A 315 26.65 -4.53 -13.20
CA ILE A 315 27.44 -3.67 -14.07
C ILE A 315 26.77 -3.66 -15.43
N SER A 316 26.48 -2.48 -15.95
CA SER A 316 25.85 -2.28 -17.24
C SER A 316 26.66 -1.29 -18.09
N CYS A 317 26.82 -1.58 -19.36
CA CYS A 317 27.43 -0.66 -20.31
C CYS A 317 26.88 -0.87 -21.72
N ASP A 318 26.89 0.19 -22.52
CA ASP A 318 26.45 0.20 -23.93
C ASP A 318 27.61 0.31 -24.92
N ARG A 319 28.76 -0.24 -24.58
CA ARG A 319 29.95 -0.22 -25.41
C ARG A 319 30.03 -1.41 -26.38
N GLU A 320 30.73 -1.22 -27.48
CA GLU A 320 31.03 -2.29 -28.46
C GLU A 320 32.07 -3.30 -27.91
N GLU A 321 33.00 -2.81 -27.05
CA GLU A 321 33.99 -3.67 -26.40
C GLU A 321 33.35 -4.54 -25.35
N SER A 322 33.69 -5.83 -25.35
CA SER A 322 33.04 -6.79 -24.47
C SER A 322 33.52 -6.70 -23.03
N LEU A 323 32.63 -6.67 -22.07
CA LEU A 323 32.94 -6.87 -20.65
C LEU A 323 33.60 -8.24 -20.41
N LEU A 324 33.33 -9.23 -21.26
CA LEU A 324 33.96 -10.54 -21.16
C LEU A 324 35.48 -10.51 -21.40
N ASP A 325 35.96 -9.55 -22.21
CA ASP A 325 37.39 -9.40 -22.50
C ASP A 325 38.15 -8.82 -21.29
N ALA A 326 37.45 -8.26 -20.34
CA ALA A 326 37.98 -7.62 -19.15
C ALA A 326 37.65 -8.37 -17.85
N LEU A 327 37.22 -9.62 -17.92
CA LEU A 327 36.80 -10.40 -16.71
C LEU A 327 37.91 -10.53 -15.66
N ASP A 328 39.18 -10.51 -16.06
CA ASP A 328 40.33 -10.48 -15.16
C ASP A 328 40.34 -9.28 -14.21
N LYS A 329 39.73 -8.16 -14.62
CA LYS A 329 39.60 -6.95 -13.80
C LYS A 329 38.54 -7.08 -12.68
N PHE A 330 37.63 -8.04 -12.85
CA PHE A 330 36.56 -8.33 -11.88
C PHE A 330 36.88 -9.56 -11.01
N ALA A 331 38.00 -10.28 -11.29
CA ALA A 331 38.44 -11.38 -10.45
C ALA A 331 38.90 -10.89 -9.06
N ARG A 332 38.56 -11.63 -8.01
CA ARG A 332 38.94 -11.36 -6.62
C ARG A 332 40.07 -12.24 -6.12
#